data_c21a95a290ed7b19bf31424d0e827ded
#
_entry.id   c21a95a290ed7b19bf31424d0e827ded
#
_cell.length_a   1.000
_cell.length_b   1.000
_cell.length_c   1.000
_cell.angle_alpha   90.00
_cell.angle_beta   90.00
_cell.angle_gamma   90.00
#
_symmetry.space_group_name_H-M   'P 1'
#
loop_
_entity.id
_entity.type
_entity.pdbx_description
1 polymer ?
#
loop_
_entity_poly.entity_id
_entity_poly.type
_entity_poly.pdbx_seq_one_letter_code
_entity_poly.pdbx_strand_id
1 'polypeptide(L)'
;MATKYYLPEDHTPLPPKSADVMTTCCDYCIVACGYKIYRWPVGAPDGGPKASENAFNTDFPSGPLQAWVAPTQHNVVMHKGRPHNVVIIPDKDSKVVNVGGDSSIRGGCIAQKCYNPDKPTNDRLTSPLVRINGTLQPVSWDFALDIAADVAKHVIKEHGANAYSVKTYSYQYFENTYAIKKFARRHIKTAAFTFHDTPSDVTSTPGFRDAGFDNFGPAYKDWGDADV
;
A
#
# COMPACT_ATOMS: atom_id res chain seq x y z
N MET A 1 7.32 24.33 26.30
CA MET A 1 7.21 22.96 26.81
C MET A 1 6.32 22.23 25.89
N ALA A 2 6.84 21.29 25.12
CA ALA A 2 5.98 20.39 24.34
C ALA A 2 5.10 19.67 25.36
N THR A 3 3.83 19.86 25.23
CA THR A 3 2.86 19.28 26.13
C THR A 3 3.00 17.78 26.07
N LYS A 4 3.26 17.19 27.18
CA LYS A 4 3.45 15.77 27.47
C LYS A 4 2.32 14.83 26.98
N TYR A 5 1.37 15.37 26.22
CA TYR A 5 0.13 14.73 25.81
C TYR A 5 0.00 14.58 24.28
N TYR A 6 0.93 15.17 23.52
CA TYR A 6 0.99 14.94 22.09
C TYR A 6 1.94 13.79 21.84
N LEU A 7 1.39 12.63 21.68
CA LEU A 7 2.10 11.57 20.98
C LEU A 7 2.26 12.03 19.54
N PRO A 8 3.38 11.73 18.86
CA PRO A 8 3.55 12.04 17.44
C PRO A 8 2.40 11.50 16.58
N GLU A 9 1.78 10.45 17.04
CA GLU A 9 0.63 9.80 16.42
C GLU A 9 -0.67 10.62 16.51
N ASP A 10 -0.77 11.49 17.51
CA ASP A 10 -1.97 12.31 17.72
C ASP A 10 -1.91 13.64 16.99
N HIS A 11 -0.76 13.96 16.41
CA HIS A 11 -0.53 15.22 15.74
C HIS A 11 -0.01 14.99 14.31
N THR A 12 -0.91 15.03 13.36
CA THR A 12 -0.56 14.97 11.95
C THR A 12 -0.32 16.37 11.42
N PRO A 13 0.90 16.69 10.95
CA PRO A 13 1.17 18.01 10.40
C PRO A 13 0.39 18.23 9.11
N LEU A 14 -0.07 19.45 8.91
CA LEU A 14 -0.73 19.85 7.65
C LEU A 14 0.34 20.27 6.62
N PRO A 15 0.21 19.89 5.36
CA PRO A 15 1.16 20.31 4.34
C PRO A 15 1.06 21.81 4.07
N PRO A 16 2.16 22.56 4.06
CA PRO A 16 2.18 23.97 3.71
C PRO A 16 1.87 24.17 2.22
N LYS A 17 1.51 25.39 1.83
CA LYS A 17 1.30 25.75 0.42
C LYS A 17 2.48 25.44 -0.49
N SER A 18 3.69 25.44 0.06
CA SER A 18 4.94 25.15 -0.64
C SER A 18 5.26 23.65 -0.76
N ALA A 19 4.40 22.78 -0.22
CA ALA A 19 4.64 21.34 -0.31
C ALA A 19 4.64 20.88 -1.78
N ASP A 20 5.55 19.96 -2.11
CA ASP A 20 5.51 19.22 -3.37
C ASP A 20 4.23 18.36 -3.38
N VAL A 21 3.48 18.42 -4.47
CA VAL A 21 2.27 17.61 -4.64
C VAL A 21 2.45 16.64 -5.80
N MET A 22 2.19 15.38 -5.54
CA MET A 22 2.26 14.30 -6.53
C MET A 22 0.99 13.46 -6.46
N THR A 23 0.66 12.79 -7.54
CA THR A 23 -0.43 11.82 -7.58
C THR A 23 0.12 10.40 -7.56
N THR A 24 -0.63 9.49 -6.94
CA THR A 24 -0.35 8.06 -6.93
C THR A 24 -1.65 7.28 -6.90
N CYS A 25 -1.56 5.97 -6.91
CA CYS A 25 -2.71 5.11 -6.65
C CYS A 25 -2.42 4.18 -5.47
N CYS A 26 -3.48 3.71 -4.85
CA CYS A 26 -3.42 2.69 -3.83
C CYS A 26 -2.97 1.36 -4.45
N ASP A 27 -2.03 0.69 -3.81
CA ASP A 27 -1.49 -0.61 -4.23
C ASP A 27 -2.04 -1.78 -3.38
N TYR A 28 -3.05 -1.52 -2.56
CA TYR A 28 -3.61 -2.55 -1.69
C TYR A 28 -4.51 -3.53 -2.41
N CYS A 29 -5.31 -3.04 -3.34
CA CYS A 29 -6.25 -3.89 -4.08
C CYS A 29 -6.39 -3.46 -5.54
N ILE A 30 -7.08 -4.26 -6.31
CA ILE A 30 -7.26 -4.07 -7.76
C ILE A 30 -7.96 -2.75 -8.12
N VAL A 31 -8.68 -2.14 -7.18
CA VAL A 31 -9.42 -0.89 -7.43
C VAL A 31 -8.48 0.27 -7.74
N ALA A 32 -7.30 0.29 -7.12
CA ALA A 32 -6.28 1.31 -7.37
C ALA A 32 -6.78 2.76 -7.20
N CYS A 33 -7.49 3.04 -6.11
CA CYS A 33 -8.00 4.37 -5.78
C CYS A 33 -6.92 5.44 -5.88
N GLY A 34 -7.26 6.60 -6.40
CA GLY A 34 -6.34 7.73 -6.53
C GLY A 34 -6.01 8.39 -5.20
N TYR A 35 -4.75 8.76 -5.02
CA TYR A 35 -4.24 9.47 -3.86
C TYR A 35 -3.34 10.63 -4.26
N LYS A 36 -3.30 11.66 -3.41
CA LYS A 36 -2.32 12.76 -3.48
C LYS A 36 -1.30 12.61 -2.37
N ILE A 37 -0.04 12.78 -2.73
CA ILE A 37 1.10 12.82 -1.84
C ILE A 37 1.53 14.27 -1.69
N TYR A 38 1.60 14.74 -0.47
CA TYR A 38 2.14 16.05 -0.11
C TYR A 38 3.46 15.83 0.62
N ARG A 39 4.52 16.48 0.18
CA ARG A 39 5.87 16.31 0.73
C ARG A 39 6.52 17.65 0.98
N TRP A 40 7.13 17.83 2.15
CA TRP A 40 7.92 19.00 2.52
C TRP A 40 9.03 18.63 3.52
N PRO A 41 10.14 19.40 3.59
CA PRO A 41 11.23 19.09 4.51
C PRO A 41 10.79 19.13 5.98
N VAL A 42 11.27 18.18 6.79
CA VAL A 42 11.13 18.24 8.24
C VAL A 42 11.90 19.46 8.75
N GLY A 43 11.29 20.24 9.62
CA GLY A 43 11.83 21.50 10.15
C GLY A 43 11.46 22.75 9.34
N ALA A 44 10.86 22.59 8.15
CA ALA A 44 10.15 23.69 7.51
C ALA A 44 8.81 23.95 8.22
N PRO A 45 8.27 25.17 8.16
CA PRO A 45 6.96 25.46 8.72
C PRO A 45 5.88 24.54 8.09
N ASP A 46 5.06 23.97 8.95
CA ASP A 46 3.87 23.24 8.53
C ASP A 46 2.76 24.20 8.06
N GLY A 47 1.77 23.67 7.39
CA GLY A 47 0.57 24.43 7.01
C GLY A 47 -0.28 24.77 8.22
N GLY A 48 -0.89 25.96 8.21
CA GLY A 48 -1.83 26.40 9.25
C GLY A 48 -3.24 25.85 9.03
N PRO A 49 -4.13 26.09 10.01
CA PRO A 49 -5.49 25.56 9.98
C PRO A 49 -6.39 26.25 8.95
N LYS A 50 -6.00 27.38 8.40
CA LYS A 50 -6.80 28.10 7.39
C LYS A 50 -6.53 27.56 5.99
N ALA A 51 -7.54 27.56 5.16
CA ALA A 51 -7.44 27.17 3.75
C ALA A 51 -6.35 27.92 2.98
N SER A 52 -6.08 29.15 3.35
CA SER A 52 -5.00 29.96 2.78
C SER A 52 -3.59 29.52 3.20
N GLU A 53 -3.48 28.76 4.27
CA GLU A 53 -2.21 28.41 4.92
C GLU A 53 -1.77 26.96 4.66
N ASN A 54 -2.64 26.11 4.15
CA ASN A 54 -2.36 24.71 3.86
C ASN A 54 -2.60 24.34 2.39
N ALA A 55 -1.93 23.31 1.93
CA ALA A 55 -2.03 22.84 0.55
C ALA A 55 -3.35 22.13 0.23
N PHE A 56 -4.15 21.77 1.24
CA PHE A 56 -5.47 21.19 1.03
C PHE A 56 -6.53 22.21 0.61
N ASN A 57 -6.26 23.51 0.76
CA ASN A 57 -7.22 24.59 0.52
C ASN A 57 -8.51 24.42 1.35
N THR A 58 -8.38 23.92 2.56
CA THR A 58 -9.50 23.59 3.45
C THR A 58 -9.23 24.13 4.85
N ASP A 59 -10.25 24.73 5.48
CA ASP A 59 -10.17 25.12 6.89
C ASP A 59 -10.23 23.90 7.81
N PHE A 60 -9.40 23.88 8.85
CA PHE A 60 -9.37 22.83 9.86
C PHE A 60 -9.63 23.43 11.27
N PRO A 61 -10.35 22.73 12.13
CA PRO A 61 -11.18 21.58 11.83
C PRO A 61 -12.37 22.00 10.96
N SER A 62 -12.62 21.21 9.96
CA SER A 62 -13.80 21.44 9.11
C SER A 62 -14.92 20.57 9.63
N GLY A 63 -15.80 21.01 10.43
CA GLY A 63 -17.01 20.37 10.93
C GLY A 63 -16.99 18.83 11.20
N PRO A 64 -17.90 18.28 11.93
CA PRO A 64 -17.80 16.91 12.45
C PRO A 64 -17.88 15.80 11.38
N LEU A 65 -18.26 16.13 10.15
CA LEU A 65 -18.39 15.16 9.05
C LEU A 65 -17.37 15.40 7.93
N GLN A 66 -16.42 16.30 8.12
CA GLN A 66 -15.48 16.64 7.07
C GLN A 66 -14.10 16.03 7.29
N ALA A 67 -13.38 15.91 6.19
CA ALA A 67 -12.07 15.28 6.17
C ALA A 67 -11.08 15.93 7.14
N TRP A 68 -10.48 15.15 7.93
CA TRP A 68 -9.33 15.47 8.76
C TRP A 68 -8.20 14.50 8.42
N VAL A 69 -6.99 14.88 8.72
CA VAL A 69 -5.83 14.04 8.41
C VAL A 69 -5.53 13.16 9.60
N ALA A 70 -5.65 11.86 9.39
CA ALA A 70 -5.36 10.88 10.42
C ALA A 70 -3.84 10.63 10.53
N PRO A 71 -3.33 10.25 11.71
CA PRO A 71 -1.92 9.90 11.88
C PRO A 71 -1.43 8.81 10.92
N THR A 72 -2.28 7.86 10.55
CA THR A 72 -1.96 6.81 9.59
C THR A 72 -1.71 7.32 8.16
N GLN A 73 -2.12 8.54 7.86
CA GLN A 73 -1.89 9.20 6.58
C GLN A 73 -0.57 9.97 6.51
N HIS A 74 0.20 9.99 7.60
CA HIS A 74 1.47 10.68 7.71
C HIS A 74 2.64 9.70 7.90
N ASN A 75 3.79 10.06 7.36
CA ASN A 75 5.08 9.41 7.63
C ASN A 75 6.22 10.41 7.42
N VAL A 76 7.41 10.04 7.86
CA VAL A 76 8.65 10.75 7.57
C VAL A 76 9.54 9.86 6.71
N VAL A 77 9.93 10.36 5.54
CA VAL A 77 10.75 9.62 4.58
C VAL A 77 12.01 10.41 4.23
N MET A 78 13.06 9.70 3.84
CA MET A 78 14.26 10.35 3.32
C MET A 78 14.09 10.69 1.85
N HIS A 79 14.36 11.94 1.49
CA HIS A 79 14.41 12.39 0.10
C HIS A 79 15.66 13.26 -0.11
N LYS A 80 16.52 12.86 -1.04
CA LYS A 80 17.78 13.57 -1.34
C LYS A 80 18.64 13.81 -0.08
N GLY A 81 18.74 12.79 0.78
CA GLY A 81 19.54 12.82 1.99
C GLY A 81 18.97 13.68 3.15
N ARG A 82 17.71 14.11 3.07
CA ARG A 82 17.05 14.89 4.11
C ARG A 82 15.69 14.29 4.48
N PRO A 83 15.30 14.34 5.76
CA PRO A 83 13.99 13.88 6.18
C PRO A 83 12.90 14.83 5.67
N HIS A 84 11.81 14.25 5.18
CA HIS A 84 10.64 14.97 4.68
C HIS A 84 9.38 14.40 5.31
N ASN A 85 8.49 15.26 5.72
CA ASN A 85 7.12 14.88 6.00
C ASN A 85 6.44 14.45 4.71
N VAL A 86 5.66 13.40 4.79
CA VAL A 86 4.78 12.92 3.71
C VAL A 86 3.39 12.73 4.28
N VAL A 87 2.41 13.38 3.67
CA VAL A 87 0.99 13.15 3.96
C VAL A 87 0.34 12.63 2.69
N ILE A 88 -0.36 11.51 2.80
CA ILE A 88 -1.02 10.85 1.67
C ILE A 88 -2.51 10.73 1.95
N ILE A 89 -3.30 11.40 1.15
CA ILE A 89 -4.76 11.47 1.29
C ILE A 89 -5.46 11.06 0.00
N PRO A 90 -6.72 10.61 0.07
CA PRO A 90 -7.52 10.35 -1.11
C PRO A 90 -7.59 11.54 -2.06
N ASP A 91 -7.45 11.27 -3.35
CA ASP A 91 -7.52 12.31 -4.38
C ASP A 91 -8.98 12.60 -4.75
N LYS A 92 -9.49 13.72 -4.25
CA LYS A 92 -10.85 14.18 -4.56
C LYS A 92 -11.05 14.58 -6.04
N ASP A 93 -9.96 14.79 -6.75
CA ASP A 93 -9.99 15.14 -8.18
C ASP A 93 -9.88 13.91 -9.08
N SER A 94 -9.74 12.72 -8.50
CA SER A 94 -9.73 11.46 -9.25
C SER A 94 -11.02 11.30 -10.04
N LYS A 95 -10.88 10.93 -11.33
CA LYS A 95 -12.00 10.77 -12.27
C LYS A 95 -12.13 9.34 -12.80
N VAL A 96 -11.33 8.42 -12.31
CA VAL A 96 -11.26 7.07 -12.86
C VAL A 96 -12.03 6.09 -11.98
N VAL A 97 -11.62 5.98 -10.72
CA VAL A 97 -12.24 5.07 -9.74
C VAL A 97 -12.43 5.80 -8.42
N ASN A 98 -13.48 5.47 -7.69
CA ASN A 98 -13.80 6.08 -6.41
C ASN A 98 -13.73 7.63 -6.49
N VAL A 99 -14.49 8.14 -7.43
CA VAL A 99 -14.56 9.57 -7.75
C VAL A 99 -14.97 10.35 -6.50
N GLY A 100 -14.26 11.47 -6.26
CA GLY A 100 -14.51 12.28 -5.07
C GLY A 100 -13.67 11.90 -3.86
N GLY A 101 -12.78 10.93 -3.98
CA GLY A 101 -11.81 10.58 -2.95
C GLY A 101 -12.31 9.59 -1.91
N ASP A 102 -13.37 8.87 -2.21
CA ASP A 102 -13.81 7.78 -1.33
C ASP A 102 -12.84 6.60 -1.44
N SER A 103 -12.43 6.08 -0.31
CA SER A 103 -11.47 4.99 -0.24
C SER A 103 -11.68 4.17 1.02
N SER A 104 -11.19 2.94 1.00
CA SER A 104 -11.19 2.11 2.20
C SER A 104 -10.15 2.58 3.23
N ILE A 105 -10.32 2.13 4.47
CA ILE A 105 -9.33 2.35 5.54
C ILE A 105 -7.94 1.81 5.17
N ARG A 106 -7.85 0.77 4.34
CA ARG A 106 -6.57 0.24 3.86
C ARG A 106 -5.79 1.29 3.07
N GLY A 107 -6.45 1.96 2.15
CA GLY A 107 -5.85 3.08 1.42
C GLY A 107 -5.47 4.25 2.35
N GLY A 108 -6.25 4.49 3.40
CA GLY A 108 -5.93 5.48 4.44
C GLY A 108 -4.64 5.19 5.21
N CYS A 109 -4.04 3.99 5.07
CA CYS A 109 -2.78 3.61 5.70
C CYS A 109 -1.59 3.59 4.73
N ILE A 110 -1.71 4.09 3.51
CA ILE A 110 -0.63 4.04 2.50
C ILE A 110 0.65 4.71 3.01
N ALA A 111 0.54 5.83 3.71
CA ALA A 111 1.71 6.53 4.24
C ALA A 111 2.57 5.65 5.15
N GLN A 112 1.96 4.73 5.90
CA GLN A 112 2.66 3.79 6.78
C GLN A 112 3.53 2.78 6.01
N LYS A 113 3.27 2.59 4.73
CA LYS A 113 4.03 1.71 3.85
C LYS A 113 5.26 2.38 3.24
N CYS A 114 5.39 3.69 3.35
CA CYS A 114 6.53 4.42 2.83
C CYS A 114 7.80 3.94 3.52
N TYR A 115 8.72 3.39 2.73
CA TYR A 115 9.98 2.88 3.24
C TYR A 115 10.97 4.02 3.48
N ASN A 116 11.55 4.03 4.66
CA ASN A 116 12.65 4.93 5.00
C ASN A 116 13.89 4.08 5.37
N PRO A 117 14.94 4.05 4.54
CA PRO A 117 16.13 3.24 4.81
C PRO A 117 16.90 3.68 6.05
N ASP A 118 16.83 4.96 6.41
CA ASP A 118 17.55 5.51 7.57
C ASP A 118 16.77 5.32 8.89
N LYS A 119 15.47 5.12 8.79
CA LYS A 119 14.60 4.76 9.90
C LYS A 119 13.60 3.72 9.36
N PRO A 120 14.04 2.48 9.20
CA PRO A 120 13.12 1.44 8.77
C PRO A 120 11.94 1.43 9.73
N THR A 121 10.77 1.70 9.20
CA THR A 121 9.55 1.63 9.98
C THR A 121 9.38 0.19 10.41
N ASN A 122 9.68 -0.03 11.69
CA ASN A 122 9.32 -1.24 12.40
C ASN A 122 9.76 -2.52 11.67
N ASP A 123 8.95 -3.47 11.66
CA ASP A 123 9.13 -4.86 11.28
C ASP A 123 9.40 -5.15 9.78
N ARG A 124 9.82 -4.15 9.01
CA ARG A 124 10.19 -4.36 7.60
C ARG A 124 11.48 -5.17 7.51
N LEU A 125 11.40 -6.31 6.89
CA LEU A 125 12.57 -7.13 6.57
C LEU A 125 13.46 -6.40 5.57
N THR A 126 14.73 -6.25 5.91
CA THR A 126 15.76 -5.63 5.04
C THR A 126 16.67 -6.66 4.39
N SER A 127 16.57 -7.89 4.81
CA SER A 127 17.33 -9.02 4.27
C SER A 127 16.44 -10.27 4.26
N PRO A 128 16.64 -11.20 3.31
CA PRO A 128 15.97 -12.48 3.35
C PRO A 128 16.39 -13.26 4.58
N LEU A 129 15.49 -14.04 5.14
CA LEU A 129 15.74 -14.90 6.28
C LEU A 129 15.65 -16.37 5.87
N VAL A 130 16.65 -17.14 6.24
CA VAL A 130 16.67 -18.60 6.06
C VAL A 130 16.73 -19.29 7.41
N ARG A 131 15.98 -20.38 7.57
CA ARG A 131 16.01 -21.18 8.79
C ARG A 131 17.23 -22.10 8.78
N ILE A 132 18.20 -21.79 9.63
CA ILE A 132 19.42 -22.57 9.81
C ILE A 132 19.43 -23.08 11.25
N ASN A 133 19.54 -24.39 11.42
CA ASN A 133 19.51 -25.05 12.75
C ASN A 133 18.32 -24.60 13.62
N GLY A 134 17.14 -24.49 13.01
CA GLY A 134 15.91 -24.13 13.73
C GLY A 134 15.69 -22.62 13.93
N THR A 135 16.68 -21.75 13.66
CA THR A 135 16.62 -20.31 13.86
C THR A 135 16.60 -19.57 12.53
N LEU A 136 15.76 -18.55 12.40
CA LEU A 136 15.77 -17.65 11.24
C LEU A 136 16.99 -16.72 11.33
N GLN A 137 17.81 -16.76 10.28
CA GLN A 137 19.03 -15.94 10.18
C GLN A 137 19.00 -15.10 8.91
N PRO A 138 19.42 -13.82 8.97
CA PRO A 138 19.58 -13.00 7.79
C PRO A 138 20.69 -13.52 6.90
N VAL A 139 20.42 -13.60 5.60
CA VAL A 139 21.37 -14.08 4.59
C VAL A 139 21.37 -13.17 3.37
N SER A 140 22.30 -13.39 2.43
CA SER A 140 22.27 -12.71 1.14
C SER A 140 21.12 -13.20 0.27
N TRP A 141 20.70 -12.37 -0.69
CA TRP A 141 19.69 -12.76 -1.67
C TRP A 141 20.13 -13.96 -2.51
N ASP A 142 21.39 -13.98 -2.93
CA ASP A 142 21.92 -15.10 -3.72
C ASP A 142 21.80 -16.41 -2.96
N PHE A 143 22.25 -16.44 -1.70
CA PHE A 143 22.15 -17.63 -0.87
C PHE A 143 20.70 -18.09 -0.64
N ALA A 144 19.78 -17.14 -0.38
CA ALA A 144 18.37 -17.47 -0.19
C ALA A 144 17.73 -18.04 -1.47
N LEU A 145 18.05 -17.44 -2.62
CA LEU A 145 17.52 -17.87 -3.91
C LEU A 145 18.10 -19.22 -4.35
N ASP A 146 19.38 -19.48 -4.09
CA ASP A 146 20.01 -20.78 -4.37
C ASP A 146 19.34 -21.90 -3.57
N ILE A 147 19.12 -21.70 -2.27
CA ILE A 147 18.38 -22.66 -1.44
C ILE A 147 16.96 -22.88 -1.99
N ALA A 148 16.24 -21.81 -2.30
CA ALA A 148 14.88 -21.91 -2.83
C ALA A 148 14.86 -22.69 -4.16
N ALA A 149 15.82 -22.41 -5.04
CA ALA A 149 15.96 -23.10 -6.33
C ALA A 149 16.31 -24.58 -6.16
N ASP A 150 17.20 -24.91 -5.24
CA ASP A 150 17.61 -26.29 -5.02
C ASP A 150 16.51 -27.14 -4.37
N VAL A 151 15.77 -26.58 -3.43
CA VAL A 151 14.57 -27.24 -2.87
C VAL A 151 13.52 -27.44 -3.97
N ALA A 152 13.26 -26.43 -4.80
CA ALA A 152 12.32 -26.56 -5.90
C ALA A 152 12.74 -27.64 -6.90
N LYS A 153 14.01 -27.67 -7.32
CA LYS A 153 14.56 -28.70 -8.22
C LYS A 153 14.42 -30.09 -7.63
N HIS A 154 14.73 -30.23 -6.33
CA HIS A 154 14.62 -31.52 -5.62
C HIS A 154 13.15 -31.99 -5.62
N VAL A 155 12.21 -31.16 -5.19
CA VAL A 155 10.79 -31.51 -5.16
C VAL A 155 10.27 -31.89 -6.55
N ILE A 156 10.63 -31.13 -7.56
CA ILE A 156 10.20 -31.40 -8.94
C ILE A 156 10.78 -32.71 -9.45
N LYS A 157 12.03 -32.99 -9.15
CA LYS A 157 12.72 -34.24 -9.55
C LYS A 157 12.08 -35.47 -8.92
N GLU A 158 11.78 -35.41 -7.62
CA GLU A 158 11.26 -36.55 -6.87
C GLU A 158 9.74 -36.78 -7.07
N HIS A 159 8.98 -35.71 -7.24
CA HIS A 159 7.51 -35.75 -7.21
C HIS A 159 6.83 -35.19 -8.45
N GLY A 160 7.62 -34.71 -9.43
CA GLY A 160 7.09 -34.09 -10.64
C GLY A 160 6.72 -32.61 -10.48
N ALA A 161 6.55 -31.92 -11.61
CA ALA A 161 6.33 -30.49 -11.65
C ALA A 161 5.09 -30.03 -10.87
N ASN A 162 4.03 -30.84 -10.84
CA ASN A 162 2.79 -30.49 -10.15
C ASN A 162 2.87 -30.56 -8.62
N ALA A 163 3.94 -31.13 -8.06
CA ALA A 163 4.23 -31.05 -6.63
C ALA A 163 4.72 -29.64 -6.21
N TYR A 164 5.12 -28.81 -7.18
CA TYR A 164 5.48 -27.42 -6.94
C TYR A 164 4.28 -26.53 -7.28
N SER A 165 3.61 -26.02 -6.25
CA SER A 165 2.47 -25.12 -6.41
C SER A 165 2.92 -23.66 -6.37
N VAL A 166 2.34 -22.84 -7.24
CA VAL A 166 2.51 -21.40 -7.24
C VAL A 166 1.19 -20.74 -6.93
N LYS A 167 1.11 -20.09 -5.78
CA LYS A 167 -0.03 -19.27 -5.39
C LYS A 167 0.38 -17.82 -5.34
N THR A 168 -0.33 -16.95 -6.03
CA THR A 168 -0.02 -15.53 -6.08
C THR A 168 -1.21 -14.70 -5.64
N TYR A 169 -0.95 -13.47 -5.24
CA TYR A 169 -1.98 -12.51 -4.91
C TYR A 169 -2.58 -11.95 -6.20
N SER A 170 -3.89 -11.77 -6.25
CA SER A 170 -4.56 -11.23 -7.45
C SER A 170 -4.46 -9.71 -7.55
N TYR A 171 -4.25 -9.02 -6.43
CA TYR A 171 -4.18 -7.56 -6.36
C TYR A 171 -2.76 -7.06 -6.62
N GLN A 172 -2.30 -7.25 -7.84
CA GLN A 172 -0.98 -6.83 -8.26
C GLN A 172 -0.99 -6.34 -9.70
N TYR A 173 0.07 -5.68 -10.09
CA TYR A 173 0.22 -5.20 -11.45
C TYR A 173 0.17 -6.36 -12.45
N PHE A 174 -0.41 -6.08 -13.59
CA PHE A 174 -0.59 -7.02 -14.68
C PHE A 174 0.72 -7.70 -15.11
N GLU A 175 1.79 -6.93 -15.19
CA GLU A 175 3.12 -7.42 -15.57
C GLU A 175 3.66 -8.45 -14.59
N ASN A 176 3.45 -8.23 -13.29
CA ASN A 176 3.86 -9.18 -12.25
C ASN A 176 3.09 -10.49 -12.37
N THR A 177 1.79 -10.42 -12.55
CA THR A 177 0.94 -11.60 -12.76
C THR A 177 1.37 -12.38 -13.99
N TYR A 178 1.65 -11.69 -15.10
CA TYR A 178 2.15 -12.31 -16.32
C TYR A 178 3.49 -13.01 -16.11
N ALA A 179 4.45 -12.34 -15.47
CA ALA A 179 5.78 -12.89 -15.19
C ALA A 179 5.70 -14.14 -14.31
N ILE A 180 4.92 -14.10 -13.23
CA ILE A 180 4.75 -15.23 -12.32
C ILE A 180 4.07 -16.40 -13.02
N LYS A 181 3.02 -16.13 -13.80
CA LYS A 181 2.33 -17.17 -14.58
C LYS A 181 3.25 -17.79 -15.63
N LYS A 182 4.05 -16.97 -16.31
CA LYS A 182 5.05 -17.46 -17.29
C LYS A 182 6.10 -18.33 -16.61
N PHE A 183 6.59 -17.92 -15.44
CA PHE A 183 7.51 -18.72 -14.63
C PHE A 183 6.89 -20.07 -14.27
N ALA A 184 5.69 -20.08 -13.69
CA ALA A 184 5.01 -21.32 -13.29
C ALA A 184 4.77 -22.27 -14.46
N ARG A 185 4.25 -21.75 -15.59
CA ARG A 185 3.82 -22.59 -16.74
C ARG A 185 4.95 -22.98 -17.68
N ARG A 186 5.93 -22.10 -17.89
CA ARG A 186 7.00 -22.37 -18.87
C ARG A 186 8.28 -22.91 -18.25
N HIS A 187 8.65 -22.42 -17.08
CA HIS A 187 9.89 -22.85 -16.43
C HIS A 187 9.67 -24.04 -15.49
N ILE A 188 8.75 -23.91 -14.55
CA ILE A 188 8.41 -25.01 -13.63
C ILE A 188 7.57 -26.08 -14.33
N LYS A 189 6.72 -25.70 -15.27
CA LYS A 189 5.75 -26.56 -15.98
C LYS A 189 4.68 -27.14 -15.06
N THR A 190 4.36 -26.45 -13.97
CA THR A 190 3.30 -26.88 -13.06
C THR A 190 1.92 -26.47 -13.55
N ALA A 191 0.94 -27.34 -13.38
CA ALA A 191 -0.47 -27.01 -13.49
C ALA A 191 -1.04 -26.37 -12.22
N ALA A 192 -0.36 -26.54 -11.07
CA ALA A 192 -0.78 -26.04 -9.77
C ALA A 192 -0.46 -24.54 -9.62
N PHE A 193 -1.20 -23.72 -10.37
CA PHE A 193 -1.12 -22.26 -10.30
C PHE A 193 -2.49 -21.68 -9.94
N THR A 194 -2.56 -20.94 -8.85
CA THR A 194 -3.81 -20.34 -8.35
C THR A 194 -3.60 -18.92 -7.85
N PHE A 195 -4.69 -18.15 -7.83
CA PHE A 195 -4.75 -16.87 -7.11
C PHE A 195 -5.21 -17.09 -5.68
N HIS A 196 -4.98 -16.11 -4.80
CA HIS A 196 -5.36 -16.22 -3.39
C HIS A 196 -6.88 -16.30 -3.18
N ASP A 197 -7.64 -15.71 -4.08
CA ASP A 197 -9.09 -15.65 -4.08
C ASP A 197 -9.74 -16.82 -4.83
N THR A 198 -8.94 -17.71 -5.38
CA THR A 198 -9.40 -18.98 -5.94
C THR A 198 -8.88 -20.15 -5.07
N PRO A 199 -9.53 -21.25 -4.94
CA PRO A 199 -10.78 -21.61 -5.55
C PRO A 199 -11.92 -21.24 -4.62
N SER A 200 -12.65 -20.33 -4.95
CA SER A 200 -13.93 -20.21 -4.34
C SER A 200 -14.93 -20.47 -5.44
N ASP A 201 -15.75 -21.39 -5.22
CA ASP A 201 -16.91 -21.73 -6.04
C ASP A 201 -17.88 -20.56 -6.23
N VAL A 202 -17.61 -19.45 -5.57
CA VAL A 202 -18.47 -18.25 -5.56
C VAL A 202 -17.81 -17.02 -6.10
N THR A 203 -16.68 -17.10 -6.71
CA THR A 203 -15.94 -15.90 -7.05
C THR A 203 -16.18 -15.42 -8.43
N SER A 204 -17.30 -14.87 -8.63
CA SER A 204 -17.51 -13.98 -9.75
C SER A 204 -16.76 -12.65 -9.60
N THR A 205 -16.37 -12.27 -8.40
CA THR A 205 -15.81 -10.93 -8.13
C THR A 205 -14.66 -10.99 -7.13
N PRO A 206 -13.42 -11.03 -7.60
CA PRO A 206 -12.26 -10.86 -6.74
C PRO A 206 -12.36 -9.56 -5.94
N GLY A 207 -12.00 -9.60 -4.69
CA GLY A 207 -12.04 -8.42 -3.83
C GLY A 207 -13.37 -8.15 -3.14
N PHE A 208 -14.45 -8.63 -3.67
CA PHE A 208 -15.77 -8.43 -3.07
C PHE A 208 -15.87 -9.00 -1.65
N ARG A 209 -15.08 -10.01 -1.34
CA ARG A 209 -15.06 -10.65 -0.03
C ARG A 209 -14.23 -9.95 1.03
N ASP A 210 -13.27 -9.15 0.62
CA ASP A 210 -12.23 -8.73 1.56
C ASP A 210 -12.64 -7.59 2.46
N ALA A 211 -13.50 -6.70 2.03
CA ALA A 211 -13.96 -5.62 2.89
C ALA A 211 -15.15 -4.82 2.35
N GLY A 212 -15.80 -5.25 1.29
CA GLY A 212 -16.88 -4.48 0.68
C GLY A 212 -16.46 -3.24 -0.10
N PHE A 213 -15.16 -2.90 -0.06
CA PHE A 213 -14.60 -1.73 -0.75
C PHE A 213 -13.56 -2.08 -1.81
N ASP A 214 -13.23 -3.35 -1.98
CA ASP A 214 -12.34 -3.84 -3.03
C ASP A 214 -13.06 -3.96 -4.36
N ASN A 215 -13.77 -2.94 -4.73
CA ASN A 215 -14.80 -2.96 -5.74
C ASN A 215 -14.75 -1.65 -6.51
N PHE A 216 -14.99 -1.70 -7.80
CA PHE A 216 -15.22 -0.50 -8.58
C PHE A 216 -16.65 -0.03 -8.30
N GLY A 217 -16.76 1.16 -7.80
CA GLY A 217 -18.05 1.72 -7.46
C GLY A 217 -18.07 3.24 -7.58
N PRO A 218 -19.25 3.83 -7.57
CA PRO A 218 -19.40 5.26 -7.44
C PRO A 218 -18.93 5.73 -6.06
N ALA A 219 -18.67 7.01 -5.91
CA ALA A 219 -18.46 7.61 -4.61
C ALA A 219 -19.73 7.52 -3.76
N TYR A 220 -19.60 7.42 -2.44
CA TYR A 220 -20.77 7.34 -1.54
C TYR A 220 -21.75 8.50 -1.71
N LYS A 221 -21.24 9.68 -2.04
CA LYS A 221 -22.08 10.84 -2.32
C LYS A 221 -22.98 10.65 -3.54
N ASP A 222 -22.55 9.84 -4.51
CA ASP A 222 -23.31 9.59 -5.73
C ASP A 222 -24.52 8.67 -5.47
N TRP A 223 -24.53 7.97 -4.33
CA TRP A 223 -25.68 7.16 -3.93
C TRP A 223 -26.89 8.01 -3.53
N GLY A 224 -26.65 9.25 -3.07
CA GLY A 224 -27.72 10.19 -2.79
C GLY A 224 -28.37 10.78 -4.04
N ASP A 225 -27.66 10.72 -5.16
CA ASP A 225 -28.09 11.24 -6.44
C ASP A 225 -28.65 10.15 -7.36
N ALA A 226 -28.63 8.89 -6.90
CA ALA A 226 -29.13 7.77 -7.67
C ALA A 226 -30.66 7.72 -7.66
N ASP A 227 -31.26 7.60 -8.82
CA ASP A 227 -32.69 7.27 -8.97
C ASP A 227 -32.90 5.78 -8.63
N VAL A 228 -33.86 5.51 -7.74
CA VAL A 228 -34.25 4.16 -7.31
C VAL A 228 -35.37 3.62 -8.22
#